data_5daf3e85fe10d6a68d425e049dbb6829
#
_entry.id   5daf3e85fe10d6a68d425e049dbb6829
#
_cell.length_a   1.000
_cell.length_b   1.000
_cell.length_c   1.000
_cell.angle_alpha   90.00
_cell.angle_beta   90.00
_cell.angle_gamma   90.00
#
_symmetry.space_group_name_H-M   'P 1'
#
loop_
_entity.id
_entity.type
_entity.pdbx_description
1 polymer ?
#
loop_
_entity_poly.entity_id
_entity_poly.type
_entity_poly.pdbx_seq_one_letter_code
_entity_poly.pdbx_strand_id
1 'polypeptide(L)'
;MYKKVIGNNKNQLFCALSMILILIILWFVVHRAWYCDDAYITYRTMDNFVNGYHLTWNTYERVQAYTHPLWLFLLIPFYAVTREIYLTGIVVMVALTAGALVFLYKSVEDKSKLILPLLGLALSNAFINFSTSGLENALLNFLMSVMIFVYVKYAEKKYFQVLFYLLCSLIALTRLDAILFVLPAMVVVFVQHKAKWLKRIGVLLLGFMPLILWELFSLFYYGFPFPNTYYAKLTAGFPLRDYLWRGLVYFGDTITRDPLTALGVLLGGAAVFVLPKRMRVLSIGVVLYFLYVFYIGGDFMSGRMYASAFFVAMVLLGLVDIKIRSWQKVLILIVFVALGALAECPTPLLAVNKPLGNTVYNIMDERRFFMAGTSLFRDKKIQTDLQLDGDKWSFGGYTWIIEERKKGEVRGMSPLERVSTGFLGYYGGPDLKIIDTVGLSDPLIARLPALQNPDWRPGHLWRDVPVGYKESIIDPDAHIVDARIDEFNRHLRVLTRAPLFSKGRLLEIIRFNLGYYDYLVEE
;
A
#
# COMPACT_ATOMS: atom_id res chain seq x y z
N MET A 1 -34.39 39.43 2.69
CA MET A 1 -34.50 38.50 3.83
C MET A 1 -34.83 37.08 3.38
N TYR A 2 -35.85 36.84 2.59
CA TYR A 2 -36.30 35.50 2.13
C TYR A 2 -35.22 34.67 1.39
N LYS A 3 -34.44 35.24 0.45
CA LYS A 3 -33.35 34.56 -0.26
C LYS A 3 -32.18 34.13 0.66
N LYS A 4 -31.95 34.85 1.77
CA LYS A 4 -30.91 34.54 2.75
C LYS A 4 -31.31 33.36 3.65
N VAL A 5 -32.60 33.25 3.99
CA VAL A 5 -33.17 32.16 4.78
C VAL A 5 -33.19 30.86 3.95
N ILE A 6 -33.63 30.92 2.69
CA ILE A 6 -33.64 29.75 1.79
C ILE A 6 -32.19 29.26 1.48
N GLY A 7 -31.25 30.19 1.32
CA GLY A 7 -29.84 29.83 1.10
C GLY A 7 -29.20 29.14 2.31
N ASN A 8 -29.57 29.56 3.52
CA ASN A 8 -29.07 28.98 4.76
C ASN A 8 -29.63 27.53 4.96
N ASN A 9 -30.92 27.34 4.70
CA ASN A 9 -31.57 26.03 4.82
C ASN A 9 -31.03 25.02 3.80
N LYS A 10 -30.74 25.44 2.56
CA LYS A 10 -30.10 24.56 1.54
C LYS A 10 -28.70 24.13 1.95
N ASN A 11 -27.89 25.07 2.48
CA ASN A 11 -26.54 24.72 2.92
C ASN A 11 -26.55 23.74 4.11
N GLN A 12 -27.46 23.95 5.06
CA GLN A 12 -27.68 23.02 6.18
C GLN A 12 -28.07 21.62 5.69
N LEU A 13 -28.96 21.52 4.69
CA LEU A 13 -29.33 20.23 4.08
C LEU A 13 -28.13 19.50 3.48
N PHE A 14 -27.28 20.20 2.69
CA PHE A 14 -26.09 19.58 2.10
C PHE A 14 -25.04 19.20 3.14
N CYS A 15 -24.91 19.96 4.23
CA CYS A 15 -24.09 19.57 5.38
C CYS A 15 -24.60 18.25 6.00
N ALA A 16 -25.89 18.17 6.28
CA ALA A 16 -26.51 16.97 6.87
C ALA A 16 -26.36 15.75 5.94
N LEU A 17 -26.65 15.90 4.65
CA LEU A 17 -26.49 14.83 3.66
C LEU A 17 -25.02 14.37 3.56
N SER A 18 -24.06 15.31 3.58
CA SER A 18 -22.64 14.95 3.56
C SER A 18 -22.23 14.16 4.80
N MET A 19 -22.73 14.54 5.99
CA MET A 19 -22.45 13.80 7.22
C MET A 19 -23.08 12.41 7.20
N ILE A 20 -24.30 12.26 6.70
CA ILE A 20 -24.96 10.95 6.52
C ILE A 20 -24.15 10.07 5.58
N LEU A 21 -23.69 10.59 4.43
CA LEU A 21 -22.87 9.84 3.49
C LEU A 21 -21.53 9.42 4.10
N ILE A 22 -20.88 10.29 4.89
CA ILE A 22 -19.66 9.96 5.63
C ILE A 22 -19.91 8.80 6.59
N LEU A 23 -21.00 8.82 7.35
CA LEU A 23 -21.37 7.73 8.26
C LEU A 23 -21.67 6.43 7.50
N ILE A 24 -22.33 6.49 6.35
CA ILE A 24 -22.57 5.33 5.48
C ILE A 24 -21.24 4.75 4.96
N ILE A 25 -20.31 5.59 4.52
CA ILE A 25 -18.98 5.15 4.08
C ILE A 25 -18.26 4.42 5.22
N LEU A 26 -18.22 5.02 6.41
CA LEU A 26 -17.56 4.41 7.57
C LEU A 26 -18.25 3.09 7.97
N TRP A 27 -19.56 3.01 7.88
CA TRP A 27 -20.29 1.78 8.10
C TRP A 27 -19.90 0.70 7.09
N PHE A 28 -19.81 1.02 5.78
CA PHE A 28 -19.34 0.08 4.76
C PHE A 28 -17.89 -0.37 5.02
N VAL A 29 -17.00 0.57 5.37
CA VAL A 29 -15.60 0.28 5.68
C VAL A 29 -15.48 -0.70 6.84
N VAL A 30 -16.20 -0.48 7.93
CA VAL A 30 -16.22 -1.39 9.11
C VAL A 30 -16.85 -2.73 8.75
N HIS A 31 -17.97 -2.72 8.02
CA HIS A 31 -18.72 -3.96 7.72
C HIS A 31 -17.98 -4.85 6.71
N ARG A 32 -17.17 -4.26 5.84
CA ARG A 32 -16.33 -4.96 4.85
C ARG A 32 -14.89 -5.14 5.30
N ALA A 33 -14.56 -4.86 6.56
CA ALA A 33 -13.21 -4.97 7.10
C ALA A 33 -12.65 -6.40 6.98
N TRP A 34 -11.41 -6.50 6.55
CA TRP A 34 -10.70 -7.75 6.26
C TRP A 34 -9.18 -7.52 6.26
N TYR A 35 -8.40 -8.61 6.20
CA TYR A 35 -6.95 -8.57 6.07
C TYR A 35 -6.45 -9.44 4.92
N CYS A 36 -5.41 -8.96 4.22
CA CYS A 36 -4.64 -9.76 3.27
C CYS A 36 -3.39 -10.36 3.92
N ASP A 37 -2.79 -11.37 3.27
CA ASP A 37 -1.56 -12.02 3.71
C ASP A 37 -0.39 -11.02 3.76
N ASP A 38 -0.23 -10.19 2.74
CA ASP A 38 0.87 -9.21 2.64
C ASP A 38 0.96 -8.25 3.85
N ALA A 39 -0.18 -7.92 4.47
CA ALA A 39 -0.18 -7.07 5.67
C ALA A 39 0.59 -7.72 6.82
N TYR A 40 0.50 -9.03 6.93
CA TYR A 40 1.16 -9.79 8.00
C TYR A 40 2.67 -9.91 7.82
N ILE A 41 3.21 -9.67 6.63
CA ILE A 41 4.66 -9.48 6.43
C ILE A 41 5.15 -8.31 7.29
N THR A 42 4.45 -7.18 7.24
CA THR A 42 4.77 -6.02 8.07
C THR A 42 4.52 -6.28 9.55
N TYR A 43 3.42 -6.96 9.87
CA TYR A 43 3.04 -7.26 11.26
C TYR A 43 4.01 -8.22 11.93
N ARG A 44 4.59 -9.19 11.22
CA ARG A 44 5.68 -10.03 11.74
C ARG A 44 6.91 -9.18 12.12
N THR A 45 7.31 -8.25 11.25
CA THR A 45 8.43 -7.34 11.56
C THR A 45 8.13 -6.47 12.78
N MET A 46 6.89 -5.99 12.91
CA MET A 46 6.44 -5.22 14.06
C MET A 46 6.43 -6.05 15.35
N ASP A 47 5.91 -7.28 15.30
CA ASP A 47 5.89 -8.21 16.44
C ASP A 47 7.31 -8.54 16.90
N ASN A 48 8.21 -8.86 15.95
CA ASN A 48 9.61 -9.08 16.23
C ASN A 48 10.24 -7.86 16.93
N PHE A 49 10.01 -6.66 16.43
CA PHE A 49 10.55 -5.43 17.01
C PHE A 49 10.05 -5.20 18.45
N VAL A 50 8.75 -5.33 18.68
CA VAL A 50 8.13 -5.11 19.99
C VAL A 50 8.56 -6.17 21.03
N ASN A 51 8.94 -7.36 20.56
CA ASN A 51 9.43 -8.45 21.41
C ASN A 51 10.97 -8.50 21.52
N GLY A 52 11.69 -7.48 21.00
CA GLY A 52 13.15 -7.35 21.19
C GLY A 52 14.01 -8.05 20.13
N TYR A 53 13.41 -8.60 19.08
CA TYR A 53 14.12 -9.23 17.96
C TYR A 53 14.53 -8.23 16.86
N HIS A 54 14.51 -6.93 17.15
CA HIS A 54 14.85 -5.85 16.23
C HIS A 54 13.87 -5.67 15.06
N LEU A 55 14.18 -4.77 14.13
CA LEU A 55 13.40 -4.57 12.89
C LEU A 55 13.77 -5.63 11.84
N THR A 56 13.45 -6.88 12.11
CA THR A 56 13.80 -8.02 11.26
C THR A 56 12.56 -8.83 10.89
N TRP A 57 12.54 -9.42 9.72
CA TRP A 57 11.48 -10.34 9.32
C TRP A 57 11.82 -11.78 9.71
N ASN A 58 12.94 -12.32 9.26
CA ASN A 58 13.62 -13.46 9.89
C ASN A 58 14.57 -12.93 10.95
N THR A 59 14.58 -13.50 12.14
CA THR A 59 15.33 -12.96 13.29
C THR A 59 16.84 -13.06 13.16
N TYR A 60 17.34 -13.92 12.26
CA TYR A 60 18.78 -14.15 12.04
C TYR A 60 19.43 -13.18 11.05
N GLU A 61 18.64 -12.31 10.37
CA GLU A 61 19.16 -11.40 9.37
C GLU A 61 18.35 -10.09 9.30
N ARG A 62 19.00 -9.01 8.86
CA ARG A 62 18.40 -7.70 8.70
C ARG A 62 17.97 -7.51 7.25
N VAL A 63 16.67 -7.63 6.99
CA VAL A 63 16.05 -7.42 5.67
C VAL A 63 14.84 -6.52 5.82
N GLN A 64 14.76 -5.47 5.00
CA GLN A 64 13.57 -4.63 4.92
C GLN A 64 12.52 -5.31 4.05
N ALA A 65 11.66 -6.14 4.65
CA ALA A 65 10.59 -6.86 3.95
C ALA A 65 9.33 -6.02 3.71
N TYR A 66 9.25 -4.81 4.23
CA TYR A 66 8.11 -3.89 4.11
C TYR A 66 8.47 -2.64 3.30
N THR A 67 7.50 -2.11 2.56
CA THR A 67 7.66 -0.96 1.64
C THR A 67 7.13 0.35 2.21
N HIS A 68 6.56 0.34 3.43
CA HIS A 68 5.79 1.42 4.03
C HIS A 68 6.23 1.68 5.48
N PRO A 69 7.44 2.22 5.68
CA PRO A 69 7.99 2.41 7.02
C PRO A 69 7.10 3.27 7.94
N LEU A 70 6.45 4.31 7.40
CA LEU A 70 5.57 5.14 8.21
C LEU A 70 4.36 4.37 8.75
N TRP A 71 3.80 3.45 7.98
CA TRP A 71 2.71 2.58 8.41
C TRP A 71 3.14 1.65 9.53
N LEU A 72 4.30 1.01 9.40
CA LEU A 72 4.89 0.18 10.45
C LEU A 72 5.06 0.97 11.75
N PHE A 73 5.74 2.14 11.70
CA PHE A 73 6.00 2.94 12.89
C PHE A 73 4.73 3.54 13.52
N LEU A 74 3.71 3.83 12.71
CA LEU A 74 2.42 4.27 13.23
C LEU A 74 1.73 3.17 14.05
N LEU A 75 1.82 1.92 13.63
CA LEU A 75 1.16 0.79 14.32
C LEU A 75 1.90 0.33 15.57
N ILE A 76 3.23 0.44 15.63
CA ILE A 76 4.07 -0.04 16.74
C ILE A 76 3.54 0.40 18.12
N PRO A 77 3.29 1.70 18.40
CA PRO A 77 2.85 2.13 19.74
C PRO A 77 1.50 1.54 20.14
N PHE A 78 0.56 1.43 19.19
CA PHE A 78 -0.75 0.83 19.48
C PHE A 78 -0.62 -0.67 19.74
N TYR A 79 0.14 -1.38 18.91
CA TYR A 79 0.39 -2.80 19.09
C TYR A 79 1.19 -3.11 20.36
N ALA A 80 2.16 -2.30 20.72
CA ALA A 80 2.93 -2.46 21.95
C ALA A 80 2.06 -2.43 23.22
N VAL A 81 0.96 -1.65 23.19
CA VAL A 81 -0.02 -1.56 24.28
C VAL A 81 -1.03 -2.71 24.23
N THR A 82 -1.61 -2.98 23.06
CA THR A 82 -2.73 -3.93 22.95
C THR A 82 -2.28 -5.39 22.83
N ARG A 83 -1.08 -5.63 22.28
CA ARG A 83 -0.56 -6.96 21.92
C ARG A 83 -1.51 -7.77 21.01
N GLU A 84 -2.43 -7.07 20.36
CA GLU A 84 -3.42 -7.63 19.47
C GLU A 84 -3.49 -6.76 18.21
N ILE A 85 -3.14 -7.32 17.03
CA ILE A 85 -3.00 -6.52 15.80
C ILE A 85 -4.28 -6.40 15.01
N TYR A 86 -5.16 -7.40 15.10
CA TYR A 86 -6.33 -7.47 14.20
C TYR A 86 -7.30 -6.31 14.45
N LEU A 87 -7.86 -6.20 15.67
CA LEU A 87 -8.76 -5.10 16.02
C LEU A 87 -8.03 -3.76 16.08
N THR A 88 -6.80 -3.75 16.61
CA THR A 88 -5.96 -2.55 16.68
C THR A 88 -5.76 -1.96 15.29
N GLY A 89 -5.37 -2.76 14.31
CA GLY A 89 -5.18 -2.30 12.94
C GLY A 89 -6.47 -1.80 12.29
N ILE A 90 -7.60 -2.52 12.47
CA ILE A 90 -8.91 -2.06 11.96
C ILE A 90 -9.29 -0.70 12.56
N VAL A 91 -9.17 -0.52 13.88
CA VAL A 91 -9.49 0.75 14.55
C VAL A 91 -8.64 1.89 14.01
N VAL A 92 -7.33 1.69 13.85
CA VAL A 92 -6.42 2.69 13.29
C VAL A 92 -6.80 3.01 11.83
N MET A 93 -7.05 2.02 10.99
CA MET A 93 -7.43 2.22 9.59
C MET A 93 -8.77 2.96 9.45
N VAL A 94 -9.77 2.60 10.26
CA VAL A 94 -11.07 3.29 10.28
C VAL A 94 -10.91 4.73 10.75
N ALA A 95 -10.11 4.99 11.78
CA ALA A 95 -9.83 6.35 12.26
C ALA A 95 -9.13 7.20 11.19
N LEU A 96 -8.15 6.65 10.47
CA LEU A 96 -7.47 7.32 9.37
C LEU A 96 -8.42 7.61 8.21
N THR A 97 -9.29 6.65 7.86
CA THR A 97 -10.31 6.85 6.82
C THR A 97 -11.31 7.94 7.23
N ALA A 98 -11.76 7.94 8.48
CA ALA A 98 -12.61 9.02 9.02
C ALA A 98 -11.90 10.38 8.94
N GLY A 99 -10.62 10.44 9.33
CA GLY A 99 -9.78 11.63 9.18
C GLY A 99 -9.67 12.11 7.73
N ALA A 100 -9.47 11.18 6.77
CA ALA A 100 -9.42 11.50 5.35
C ALA A 100 -10.74 12.14 4.86
N LEU A 101 -11.88 11.59 5.25
CA LEU A 101 -13.21 12.12 4.91
C LEU A 101 -13.47 13.49 5.57
N VAL A 102 -12.99 13.71 6.80
CA VAL A 102 -13.07 15.01 7.48
C VAL A 102 -12.25 16.07 6.73
N PHE A 103 -11.03 15.75 6.27
CA PHE A 103 -10.21 16.70 5.51
C PHE A 103 -10.76 16.92 4.10
N LEU A 104 -11.33 15.91 3.44
CA LEU A 104 -12.13 16.11 2.22
C LEU A 104 -13.27 17.09 2.46
N TYR A 105 -14.06 16.90 3.52
CA TYR A 105 -15.17 17.79 3.89
C TYR A 105 -14.69 19.23 4.13
N LYS A 106 -13.56 19.42 4.82
CA LYS A 106 -12.96 20.73 5.11
C LYS A 106 -12.37 21.41 3.88
N SER A 107 -11.89 20.64 2.88
CA SER A 107 -11.29 21.16 1.65
C SER A 107 -12.31 21.84 0.74
N VAL A 108 -13.55 21.38 0.74
CA VAL A 108 -14.63 21.85 -0.14
C VAL A 108 -15.53 22.83 0.61
N GLU A 109 -15.65 24.07 0.11
CA GLU A 109 -16.47 25.13 0.76
C GLU A 109 -17.97 24.89 0.54
N ASP A 110 -18.36 24.77 -0.73
CA ASP A 110 -19.75 24.50 -1.12
C ASP A 110 -20.09 23.01 -0.92
N LYS A 111 -20.84 22.71 0.14
CA LYS A 111 -21.16 21.32 0.52
C LYS A 111 -22.02 20.58 -0.50
N SER A 112 -22.70 21.28 -1.39
CA SER A 112 -23.42 20.64 -2.50
C SER A 112 -22.49 19.89 -3.46
N LYS A 113 -21.22 20.31 -3.57
CA LYS A 113 -20.20 19.66 -4.40
C LYS A 113 -19.64 18.37 -3.78
N LEU A 114 -19.93 18.09 -2.50
CA LEU A 114 -19.47 16.88 -1.82
C LEU A 114 -20.33 15.64 -2.11
N ILE A 115 -21.59 15.84 -2.51
CA ILE A 115 -22.55 14.71 -2.64
C ILE A 115 -22.04 13.68 -3.65
N LEU A 116 -21.58 14.10 -4.83
CA LEU A 116 -21.08 13.19 -5.87
C LEU A 116 -19.78 12.48 -5.44
N PRO A 117 -18.73 13.18 -4.94
CA PRO A 117 -17.53 12.54 -4.42
C PRO A 117 -17.81 11.53 -3.30
N LEU A 118 -18.63 11.89 -2.31
CA LEU A 118 -18.95 11.01 -1.19
C LEU A 118 -19.76 9.79 -1.65
N LEU A 119 -20.71 9.98 -2.57
CA LEU A 119 -21.44 8.86 -3.16
C LEU A 119 -20.49 7.94 -3.95
N GLY A 120 -19.58 8.51 -4.73
CA GLY A 120 -18.53 7.76 -5.43
C GLY A 120 -17.70 6.90 -4.47
N LEU A 121 -17.21 7.49 -3.37
CA LEU A 121 -16.45 6.78 -2.34
C LEU A 121 -17.28 5.67 -1.68
N ALA A 122 -18.57 5.89 -1.41
CA ALA A 122 -19.46 4.89 -0.84
C ALA A 122 -19.67 3.68 -1.77
N LEU A 123 -19.62 3.88 -3.09
CA LEU A 123 -19.93 2.86 -4.08
C LEU A 123 -18.68 2.18 -4.67
N SER A 124 -17.48 2.74 -4.52
CA SER A 124 -16.23 2.15 -5.02
C SER A 124 -15.81 0.95 -4.17
N ASN A 125 -15.69 -0.22 -4.80
CA ASN A 125 -15.15 -1.42 -4.16
C ASN A 125 -13.68 -1.24 -3.80
N ALA A 126 -12.88 -0.68 -4.70
CA ALA A 126 -11.45 -0.47 -4.47
C ALA A 126 -11.21 0.41 -3.22
N PHE A 127 -11.91 1.54 -3.11
CA PHE A 127 -11.77 2.42 -1.95
C PHE A 127 -12.20 1.73 -0.65
N ILE A 128 -13.39 1.14 -0.62
CA ILE A 128 -13.94 0.53 0.61
C ILE A 128 -13.10 -0.67 1.05
N ASN A 129 -12.74 -1.58 0.12
CA ASN A 129 -12.00 -2.79 0.45
C ASN A 129 -10.58 -2.48 0.94
N PHE A 130 -9.87 -1.57 0.27
CA PHE A 130 -8.50 -1.22 0.68
C PHE A 130 -8.42 -0.16 1.80
N SER A 131 -9.55 0.30 2.33
CA SER A 131 -9.58 1.10 3.56
C SER A 131 -9.28 0.27 4.82
N THR A 132 -9.38 -1.07 4.78
CA THR A 132 -9.18 -1.97 5.95
C THR A 132 -8.47 -3.28 5.60
N SER A 133 -7.74 -3.34 4.48
CA SER A 133 -7.00 -4.56 4.06
C SER A 133 -5.80 -4.92 4.93
N GLY A 134 -5.45 -4.10 5.91
CA GLY A 134 -4.20 -4.20 6.69
C GLY A 134 -3.03 -3.45 6.06
N LEU A 135 -3.18 -3.01 4.81
CA LEU A 135 -2.17 -2.27 4.08
C LEU A 135 -2.25 -0.76 4.35
N GLU A 136 -1.30 -0.02 3.84
CA GLU A 136 -1.06 1.40 4.06
C GLU A 136 -2.05 2.37 3.39
N ASN A 137 -3.02 1.87 2.60
CA ASN A 137 -3.92 2.72 1.81
C ASN A 137 -4.73 3.73 2.65
N ALA A 138 -5.18 3.34 3.84
CA ALA A 138 -5.90 4.26 4.73
C ALA A 138 -5.03 5.44 5.18
N LEU A 139 -3.75 5.19 5.52
CA LEU A 139 -2.79 6.22 5.89
C LEU A 139 -2.46 7.11 4.69
N LEU A 140 -2.26 6.53 3.51
CA LEU A 140 -2.01 7.28 2.28
C LEU A 140 -3.17 8.23 1.96
N ASN A 141 -4.41 7.75 1.99
CA ASN A 141 -5.60 8.56 1.75
C ASN A 141 -5.74 9.69 2.77
N PHE A 142 -5.45 9.43 4.05
CA PHE A 142 -5.42 10.45 5.09
C PHE A 142 -4.38 11.53 4.80
N LEU A 143 -3.13 11.16 4.54
CA LEU A 143 -2.06 12.11 4.25
C LEU A 143 -2.32 12.90 2.98
N MET A 144 -2.84 12.26 1.92
CA MET A 144 -3.22 12.94 0.68
C MET A 144 -4.33 13.98 0.92
N SER A 145 -5.35 13.64 1.71
CA SER A 145 -6.43 14.58 2.03
C SER A 145 -5.94 15.77 2.87
N VAL A 146 -5.06 15.52 3.85
CA VAL A 146 -4.41 16.58 4.64
C VAL A 146 -3.54 17.47 3.74
N MET A 147 -2.73 16.87 2.86
CA MET A 147 -1.87 17.61 1.94
C MET A 147 -2.68 18.48 0.99
N ILE A 148 -3.75 17.96 0.39
CA ILE A 148 -4.64 18.74 -0.49
C ILE A 148 -5.31 19.87 0.30
N PHE A 149 -5.79 19.60 1.51
CA PHE A 149 -6.36 20.63 2.40
C PHE A 149 -5.35 21.74 2.69
N VAL A 150 -4.11 21.41 3.04
CA VAL A 150 -3.04 22.37 3.28
C VAL A 150 -2.73 23.16 2.01
N TYR A 151 -2.64 22.48 0.87
CA TYR A 151 -2.38 23.11 -0.43
C TYR A 151 -3.47 24.09 -0.84
N VAL A 152 -4.74 23.76 -0.56
CA VAL A 152 -5.90 24.61 -0.90
C VAL A 152 -6.05 25.79 0.06
N LYS A 153 -5.91 25.57 1.37
CA LYS A 153 -6.30 26.53 2.41
C LYS A 153 -5.14 27.32 3.02
N TYR A 154 -3.91 26.81 2.99
CA TYR A 154 -2.79 27.38 3.73
C TYR A 154 -1.67 27.94 2.86
N ALA A 155 -1.86 28.03 1.56
CA ALA A 155 -0.82 28.44 0.62
C ALA A 155 -0.20 29.82 0.88
N GLU A 156 -0.96 30.73 1.48
CA GLU A 156 -0.49 32.08 1.82
C GLU A 156 0.19 32.15 3.20
N LYS A 157 0.21 31.04 3.95
CA LYS A 157 0.81 31.02 5.29
C LYS A 157 2.33 30.86 5.22
N LYS A 158 3.06 31.53 6.12
CA LYS A 158 4.53 31.55 6.17
C LYS A 158 5.15 30.15 6.27
N TYR A 159 4.49 29.22 6.98
CA TYR A 159 4.97 27.86 7.20
C TYR A 159 4.49 26.86 6.12
N PHE A 160 3.70 27.31 5.13
CA PHE A 160 3.08 26.44 4.13
C PHE A 160 4.08 25.51 3.46
N GLN A 161 5.21 26.00 3.00
CA GLN A 161 6.15 25.21 2.21
C GLN A 161 6.79 24.09 3.01
N VAL A 162 7.23 24.36 4.24
CA VAL A 162 7.80 23.34 5.12
C VAL A 162 6.75 22.27 5.42
N LEU A 163 5.53 22.68 5.77
CA LEU A 163 4.43 21.74 6.06
C LEU A 163 4.05 20.93 4.81
N PHE A 164 4.01 21.56 3.64
CA PHE A 164 3.70 20.89 2.37
C PHE A 164 4.76 19.83 2.04
N TYR A 165 6.06 20.17 2.11
CA TYR A 165 7.12 19.19 1.84
C TYR A 165 7.22 18.11 2.91
N LEU A 166 6.91 18.43 4.17
CA LEU A 166 6.80 17.43 5.23
C LEU A 166 5.71 16.40 4.90
N LEU A 167 4.52 16.85 4.47
CA LEU A 167 3.44 15.95 4.06
C LEU A 167 3.83 15.12 2.82
N CYS A 168 4.53 15.70 1.84
CA CYS A 168 5.07 14.96 0.70
C CYS A 168 6.08 13.88 1.13
N SER A 169 6.94 14.18 2.09
CA SER A 169 7.88 13.23 2.70
C SER A 169 7.16 12.08 3.41
N LEU A 170 6.13 12.38 4.20
CA LEU A 170 5.32 11.36 4.88
C LEU A 170 4.52 10.48 3.91
N ILE A 171 4.04 11.06 2.80
CA ILE A 171 3.41 10.32 1.70
C ILE A 171 4.42 9.35 1.07
N ALA A 172 5.65 9.80 0.79
CA ALA A 172 6.72 8.95 0.25
C ALA A 172 7.12 7.83 1.23
N LEU A 173 7.17 8.10 2.54
CA LEU A 173 7.41 7.10 3.60
C LEU A 173 6.24 6.11 3.77
N THR A 174 5.05 6.48 3.31
CA THR A 174 3.90 5.55 3.26
C THR A 174 3.95 4.70 2.01
N ARG A 175 4.24 5.31 0.85
CA ARG A 175 4.46 4.64 -0.43
C ARG A 175 5.34 5.52 -1.30
N LEU A 176 6.50 5.03 -1.68
CA LEU A 176 7.46 5.81 -2.46
C LEU A 176 6.89 6.23 -3.84
N ASP A 177 6.13 5.35 -4.49
CA ASP A 177 5.46 5.62 -5.77
C ASP A 177 4.38 6.70 -5.67
N ALA A 178 3.79 6.90 -4.49
CA ALA A 178 2.78 7.94 -4.26
C ALA A 178 3.33 9.37 -4.36
N ILE A 179 4.68 9.54 -4.39
CA ILE A 179 5.31 10.82 -4.70
C ILE A 179 4.85 11.39 -6.04
N LEU A 180 4.47 10.54 -7.00
CA LEU A 180 3.98 10.94 -8.32
C LEU A 180 2.69 11.77 -8.26
N PHE A 181 1.83 11.53 -7.27
CA PHE A 181 0.64 12.37 -7.08
C PHE A 181 0.98 13.82 -6.75
N VAL A 182 2.05 14.03 -6.01
CA VAL A 182 2.41 15.34 -5.45
C VAL A 182 3.57 16.01 -6.18
N LEU A 183 4.31 15.27 -7.01
CA LEU A 183 5.49 15.76 -7.73
C LEU A 183 5.24 17.03 -8.55
N PRO A 184 4.16 17.13 -9.38
CA PRO A 184 3.90 18.36 -10.12
C PRO A 184 3.64 19.56 -9.20
N ALA A 185 2.95 19.34 -8.08
CA ALA A 185 2.72 20.38 -7.09
C ALA A 185 4.02 20.79 -6.37
N MET A 186 4.90 19.82 -6.07
CA MET A 186 6.22 20.10 -5.49
C MET A 186 7.07 20.99 -6.40
N VAL A 187 7.10 20.68 -7.70
CA VAL A 187 7.81 21.49 -8.70
C VAL A 187 7.27 22.92 -8.71
N VAL A 188 5.96 23.09 -8.76
CA VAL A 188 5.33 24.42 -8.77
C VAL A 188 5.61 25.19 -7.47
N VAL A 189 5.47 24.56 -6.31
CA VAL A 189 5.77 25.19 -5.02
C VAL A 189 7.24 25.59 -4.93
N PHE A 190 8.16 24.76 -5.45
CA PHE A 190 9.59 25.06 -5.48
C PHE A 190 9.91 26.26 -6.39
N VAL A 191 9.34 26.29 -7.60
CA VAL A 191 9.62 27.36 -8.59
C VAL A 191 9.01 28.69 -8.15
N GLN A 192 7.80 28.69 -7.60
CA GLN A 192 7.08 29.90 -7.18
C GLN A 192 7.62 30.51 -5.87
N HIS A 193 8.51 29.83 -5.15
CA HIS A 193 9.11 30.36 -3.93
C HIS A 193 10.01 31.58 -4.24
N LYS A 194 9.70 32.74 -3.65
CA LYS A 194 10.39 34.01 -3.95
C LYS A 194 11.82 34.13 -3.41
N ALA A 195 12.28 33.19 -2.58
CA ALA A 195 13.62 33.23 -2.00
C ALA A 195 14.70 32.79 -3.00
N LYS A 196 15.98 33.09 -2.68
CA LYS A 196 17.13 32.59 -3.41
C LYS A 196 17.13 31.04 -3.42
N TRP A 197 17.67 30.44 -4.47
CA TRP A 197 17.61 28.99 -4.72
C TRP A 197 18.15 28.14 -3.58
N LEU A 198 19.24 28.53 -2.91
CA LEU A 198 19.78 27.84 -1.73
C LEU A 198 18.77 27.75 -0.58
N LYS A 199 18.01 28.84 -0.35
CA LYS A 199 16.95 28.83 0.68
C LYS A 199 15.79 27.91 0.28
N ARG A 200 15.46 27.82 -1.02
CA ARG A 200 14.44 26.90 -1.52
C ARG A 200 14.83 25.45 -1.26
N ILE A 201 16.09 25.10 -1.56
CA ILE A 201 16.65 23.78 -1.28
C ILE A 201 16.65 23.50 0.23
N GLY A 202 17.07 24.46 1.07
CA GLY A 202 17.05 24.29 2.52
C GLY A 202 15.63 24.00 3.07
N VAL A 203 14.61 24.69 2.55
CA VAL A 203 13.20 24.44 2.94
C VAL A 203 12.72 23.07 2.45
N LEU A 204 13.09 22.66 1.24
CA LEU A 204 12.79 21.34 0.70
C LEU A 204 13.44 20.25 1.55
N LEU A 205 14.74 20.35 1.82
CA LEU A 205 15.48 19.38 2.64
C LEU A 205 14.92 19.31 4.06
N LEU A 206 14.56 20.45 4.67
CA LEU A 206 13.92 20.47 5.98
C LEU A 206 12.58 19.71 5.98
N GLY A 207 11.75 19.92 4.96
CA GLY A 207 10.49 19.18 4.83
C GLY A 207 10.69 17.69 4.56
N PHE A 208 11.72 17.33 3.80
CA PHE A 208 12.06 15.94 3.47
C PHE A 208 12.93 15.25 4.53
N MET A 209 13.23 15.91 5.64
CA MET A 209 14.07 15.35 6.70
C MET A 209 13.62 13.95 7.16
N PRO A 210 12.32 13.65 7.38
CA PRO A 210 11.90 12.31 7.77
C PRO A 210 12.28 11.23 6.74
N LEU A 211 12.08 11.48 5.45
CA LEU A 211 12.47 10.55 4.38
C LEU A 211 14.01 10.39 4.32
N ILE A 212 14.74 11.49 4.38
CA ILE A 212 16.21 11.46 4.35
C ILE A 212 16.76 10.65 5.53
N LEU A 213 16.26 10.88 6.73
CA LEU A 213 16.68 10.12 7.91
C LEU A 213 16.33 8.63 7.78
N TRP A 214 15.19 8.30 7.20
CA TRP A 214 14.80 6.92 6.94
C TRP A 214 15.75 6.25 5.94
N GLU A 215 16.04 6.88 4.81
CA GLU A 215 16.94 6.32 3.79
C GLU A 215 18.37 6.12 4.32
N LEU A 216 18.87 7.07 5.12
CA LEU A 216 20.16 6.92 5.81
C LEU A 216 20.14 5.77 6.82
N PHE A 217 19.05 5.63 7.58
CA PHE A 217 18.87 4.51 8.49
C PHE A 217 18.78 3.18 7.71
N SER A 218 18.01 3.12 6.64
CA SER A 218 17.84 1.91 5.81
C SER A 218 19.19 1.46 5.24
N LEU A 219 19.93 2.39 4.63
CA LEU A 219 21.26 2.13 4.10
C LEU A 219 22.23 1.62 5.18
N PHE A 220 22.20 2.22 6.36
CA PHE A 220 23.07 1.79 7.46
C PHE A 220 22.60 0.48 8.09
N TYR A 221 21.30 0.31 8.38
CA TYR A 221 20.78 -0.81 9.15
C TYR A 221 20.57 -2.07 8.29
N TYR A 222 19.93 -1.93 7.11
CA TYR A 222 19.69 -3.04 6.19
C TYR A 222 20.81 -3.23 5.17
N GLY A 223 21.65 -2.23 4.96
CA GLY A 223 22.71 -2.24 3.96
C GLY A 223 22.26 -1.77 2.57
N PHE A 224 20.97 -1.49 2.39
CA PHE A 224 20.37 -1.05 1.14
C PHE A 224 19.41 0.12 1.39
N PRO A 225 19.34 1.12 0.46
CA PRO A 225 18.42 2.25 0.61
C PRO A 225 16.97 1.83 0.37
N PHE A 226 16.70 0.87 -0.53
CA PHE A 226 15.36 0.45 -0.87
C PHE A 226 14.96 -0.87 -0.20
N PRO A 227 13.64 -1.12 -0.03
CA PRO A 227 13.16 -2.38 0.51
C PRO A 227 13.50 -3.57 -0.40
N ASN A 228 13.59 -4.76 0.19
CA ASN A 228 13.98 -5.97 -0.53
C ASN A 228 13.09 -6.28 -1.75
N THR A 229 11.80 -5.94 -1.66
CA THR A 229 10.82 -6.06 -2.76
C THR A 229 11.20 -5.23 -4.00
N TYR A 230 11.94 -4.13 -3.85
CA TYR A 230 12.45 -3.35 -4.98
C TYR A 230 13.46 -4.17 -5.79
N TYR A 231 14.42 -4.78 -5.13
CA TYR A 231 15.44 -5.64 -5.78
C TYR A 231 14.80 -6.87 -6.41
N ALA A 232 13.85 -7.50 -5.72
CA ALA A 232 13.11 -8.65 -6.26
C ALA A 232 12.36 -8.33 -7.57
N LYS A 233 11.94 -7.08 -7.78
CA LYS A 233 11.26 -6.63 -9.01
C LYS A 233 12.23 -6.22 -10.12
N LEU A 234 13.42 -5.70 -9.78
CA LEU A 234 14.42 -5.30 -10.78
C LEU A 234 15.02 -6.49 -11.55
N THR A 235 15.21 -7.62 -10.88
CA THR A 235 15.81 -8.83 -11.46
C THR A 235 14.80 -9.70 -12.24
N ALA A 236 13.63 -9.13 -12.58
CA ALA A 236 12.56 -9.88 -13.23
C ALA A 236 12.87 -10.31 -14.67
N GLY A 237 13.64 -9.52 -15.43
CA GLY A 237 14.07 -9.85 -16.78
C GLY A 237 12.97 -9.82 -17.86
N PHE A 238 11.72 -9.42 -17.53
CA PHE A 238 10.65 -9.35 -18.52
C PHE A 238 10.73 -8.10 -19.40
N PRO A 239 10.41 -8.19 -20.72
CA PRO A 239 10.42 -7.03 -21.60
C PRO A 239 9.33 -6.01 -21.24
N LEU A 240 9.61 -4.72 -21.45
CA LEU A 240 8.69 -3.61 -21.14
C LEU A 240 7.30 -3.79 -21.75
N ARG A 241 7.21 -4.36 -22.99
CA ARG A 241 5.93 -4.62 -23.65
C ARG A 241 4.99 -5.49 -22.80
N ASP A 242 5.55 -6.46 -22.06
CA ASP A 242 4.78 -7.40 -21.26
C ASP A 242 4.24 -6.71 -20.00
N TYR A 243 5.03 -5.81 -19.40
CA TYR A 243 4.54 -4.94 -18.33
C TYR A 243 3.42 -4.01 -18.81
N LEU A 244 3.58 -3.36 -19.96
CA LEU A 244 2.54 -2.49 -20.51
C LEU A 244 1.26 -3.26 -20.84
N TRP A 245 1.39 -4.48 -21.39
CA TRP A 245 0.24 -5.35 -21.61
C TRP A 245 -0.47 -5.72 -20.30
N ARG A 246 0.29 -6.13 -19.27
CA ARG A 246 -0.26 -6.40 -17.94
C ARG A 246 -0.93 -5.18 -17.32
N GLY A 247 -0.38 -3.98 -17.52
CA GLY A 247 -1.00 -2.71 -17.11
C GLY A 247 -2.35 -2.46 -17.78
N LEU A 248 -2.47 -2.75 -19.08
CA LEU A 248 -3.76 -2.71 -19.80
C LEU A 248 -4.76 -3.71 -19.23
N VAL A 249 -4.31 -4.95 -18.99
CA VAL A 249 -5.14 -6.00 -18.39
C VAL A 249 -5.60 -5.60 -16.98
N TYR A 250 -4.72 -5.02 -16.16
CA TYR A 250 -5.07 -4.54 -14.83
C TYR A 250 -6.12 -3.42 -14.86
N PHE A 251 -6.01 -2.51 -15.81
CA PHE A 251 -7.04 -1.49 -16.00
C PHE A 251 -8.36 -2.10 -16.52
N GLY A 252 -8.29 -3.06 -17.44
CA GLY A 252 -9.44 -3.83 -17.92
C GLY A 252 -10.16 -4.59 -16.79
N ASP A 253 -9.40 -5.21 -15.88
CA ASP A 253 -9.94 -5.82 -14.66
C ASP A 253 -10.70 -4.79 -13.80
N THR A 254 -10.14 -3.60 -13.64
CA THR A 254 -10.82 -2.52 -12.89
C THR A 254 -12.11 -2.07 -13.58
N ILE A 255 -12.13 -1.96 -14.93
CA ILE A 255 -13.35 -1.62 -15.69
C ILE A 255 -14.44 -2.68 -15.48
N THR A 256 -14.08 -3.95 -15.47
CA THR A 256 -15.06 -5.05 -15.36
C THR A 256 -15.56 -5.25 -13.92
N ARG A 257 -14.68 -5.16 -12.93
CA ARG A 257 -15.03 -5.43 -11.53
C ARG A 257 -15.52 -4.21 -10.77
N ASP A 258 -15.02 -3.02 -11.08
CA ASP A 258 -15.35 -1.75 -10.41
C ASP A 258 -15.32 -0.59 -11.42
N PRO A 259 -16.27 -0.54 -12.37
CA PRO A 259 -16.28 0.47 -13.45
C PRO A 259 -16.35 1.90 -12.93
N LEU A 260 -16.93 2.11 -11.74
CA LEU A 260 -16.98 3.42 -11.10
C LEU A 260 -15.58 3.90 -10.71
N THR A 261 -14.75 3.03 -10.16
CA THR A 261 -13.36 3.36 -9.82
C THR A 261 -12.56 3.70 -11.08
N ALA A 262 -12.69 2.92 -12.16
CA ALA A 262 -12.03 3.21 -13.43
C ALA A 262 -12.44 4.58 -13.99
N LEU A 263 -13.73 4.86 -14.08
CA LEU A 263 -14.25 6.16 -14.53
C LEU A 263 -13.74 7.30 -13.62
N GLY A 264 -13.80 7.13 -12.30
CA GLY A 264 -13.40 8.16 -11.34
C GLY A 264 -11.93 8.56 -11.49
N VAL A 265 -11.02 7.59 -11.68
CA VAL A 265 -9.59 7.87 -11.94
C VAL A 265 -9.41 8.67 -13.22
N LEU A 266 -10.09 8.29 -14.31
CA LEU A 266 -10.06 9.04 -15.57
C LEU A 266 -10.61 10.46 -15.41
N LEU A 267 -11.71 10.65 -14.69
CA LEU A 267 -12.28 11.97 -14.40
C LEU A 267 -11.33 12.81 -13.53
N GLY A 268 -10.61 12.20 -12.57
CA GLY A 268 -9.59 12.86 -11.78
C GLY A 268 -8.44 13.40 -12.63
N GLY A 269 -7.99 12.65 -13.63
CA GLY A 269 -7.04 13.11 -14.64
C GLY A 269 -7.62 14.20 -15.54
N ALA A 270 -8.84 14.03 -16.05
CA ALA A 270 -9.53 15.00 -16.91
C ALA A 270 -9.87 16.31 -16.17
N ALA A 271 -9.93 16.31 -14.85
CA ALA A 271 -10.17 17.52 -14.05
C ALA A 271 -9.10 18.61 -14.28
N VAL A 272 -7.94 18.29 -14.89
CA VAL A 272 -6.91 19.25 -15.31
C VAL A 272 -7.48 20.37 -16.19
N PHE A 273 -8.49 20.07 -17.01
CA PHE A 273 -9.08 21.06 -17.94
C PHE A 273 -10.01 22.05 -17.25
N VAL A 274 -10.59 21.67 -16.12
CA VAL A 274 -11.67 22.42 -15.45
C VAL A 274 -11.31 22.98 -14.06
N LEU A 275 -10.27 22.44 -13.44
CA LEU A 275 -9.78 22.93 -12.16
C LEU A 275 -9.14 24.33 -12.28
N PRO A 276 -9.17 25.15 -11.20
CA PRO A 276 -8.39 26.38 -11.11
C PRO A 276 -6.91 26.09 -11.40
N LYS A 277 -6.23 27.01 -12.11
CA LYS A 277 -4.84 26.82 -12.61
C LYS A 277 -3.90 26.22 -11.56
N ARG A 278 -3.97 26.69 -10.32
CA ARG A 278 -3.15 26.22 -9.22
C ARG A 278 -3.39 24.73 -8.88
N MET A 279 -4.62 24.25 -9.00
CA MET A 279 -4.99 22.88 -8.60
C MET A 279 -4.81 21.87 -9.73
N ARG A 280 -4.58 22.31 -10.98
CA ARG A 280 -4.35 21.43 -12.14
C ARG A 280 -3.18 20.48 -11.94
N VAL A 281 -2.16 20.91 -11.20
CA VAL A 281 -0.97 20.11 -10.88
C VAL A 281 -1.30 18.85 -10.08
N LEU A 282 -2.34 18.87 -9.26
CA LEU A 282 -2.79 17.69 -8.52
C LEU A 282 -3.46 16.68 -9.46
N SER A 283 -4.20 17.16 -10.47
CA SER A 283 -4.78 16.32 -11.52
C SER A 283 -3.70 15.71 -12.41
N ILE A 284 -2.64 16.48 -12.75
CA ILE A 284 -1.45 15.95 -13.44
C ILE A 284 -0.81 14.82 -12.62
N GLY A 285 -0.74 14.96 -11.29
CA GLY A 285 -0.26 13.91 -10.40
C GLY A 285 -1.07 12.61 -10.51
N VAL A 286 -2.41 12.70 -10.63
CA VAL A 286 -3.26 11.52 -10.87
C VAL A 286 -2.91 10.88 -12.22
N VAL A 287 -2.69 11.66 -13.27
CA VAL A 287 -2.27 11.15 -14.60
C VAL A 287 -0.91 10.47 -14.51
N LEU A 288 0.08 11.09 -13.85
CA LEU A 288 1.41 10.48 -13.69
C LEU A 288 1.34 9.14 -12.96
N TYR A 289 0.55 9.08 -11.88
CA TYR A 289 0.38 7.84 -11.14
C TYR A 289 -0.35 6.76 -11.97
N PHE A 290 -1.38 7.15 -12.73
CA PHE A 290 -2.08 6.26 -13.65
C PHE A 290 -1.11 5.66 -14.69
N LEU A 291 -0.28 6.49 -15.33
CA LEU A 291 0.73 6.04 -16.29
C LEU A 291 1.79 5.13 -15.64
N TYR A 292 2.18 5.43 -14.41
CA TYR A 292 3.09 4.58 -13.65
C TYR A 292 2.50 3.19 -13.40
N VAL A 293 1.22 3.09 -13.04
CA VAL A 293 0.55 1.79 -12.87
C VAL A 293 0.59 0.97 -14.15
N PHE A 294 0.41 1.60 -15.31
CA PHE A 294 0.59 0.93 -16.60
C PHE A 294 2.03 0.46 -16.81
N TYR A 295 2.99 1.32 -16.52
CA TYR A 295 4.41 1.05 -16.71
C TYR A 295 4.92 -0.15 -15.90
N ILE A 296 4.44 -0.31 -14.66
CA ILE A 296 4.84 -1.42 -13.77
C ILE A 296 4.02 -2.71 -13.97
N GLY A 297 3.04 -2.71 -14.89
CA GLY A 297 2.17 -3.86 -15.13
C GLY A 297 1.00 -4.02 -14.15
N GLY A 298 0.66 -2.98 -13.38
CA GLY A 298 -0.41 -3.03 -12.38
C GLY A 298 -0.01 -3.75 -11.09
N ASP A 299 -0.95 -4.55 -10.57
CA ASP A 299 -0.79 -5.36 -9.35
C ASP A 299 -1.56 -6.69 -9.53
N PHE A 300 -1.23 -7.69 -8.74
CA PHE A 300 -2.02 -8.92 -8.67
C PHE A 300 -3.31 -8.75 -7.83
N MET A 301 -3.38 -7.74 -6.98
CA MET A 301 -4.56 -7.38 -6.18
C MET A 301 -5.48 -6.45 -6.99
N SER A 302 -6.66 -6.93 -7.36
CA SER A 302 -7.66 -6.15 -8.10
C SER A 302 -8.00 -4.84 -7.40
N GLY A 303 -7.91 -3.71 -8.10
CA GLY A 303 -8.29 -2.38 -7.63
C GLY A 303 -7.33 -1.70 -6.63
N ARG A 304 -6.34 -2.40 -6.05
CA ARG A 304 -5.46 -1.87 -5.00
C ARG A 304 -4.75 -0.58 -5.41
N MET A 305 -4.10 -0.59 -6.57
CA MET A 305 -3.34 0.58 -7.04
C MET A 305 -4.24 1.78 -7.34
N TYR A 306 -5.47 1.52 -7.80
CA TYR A 306 -6.42 2.59 -8.11
C TYR A 306 -7.23 3.08 -6.91
N ALA A 307 -7.23 2.42 -5.76
CA ALA A 307 -7.98 2.82 -4.57
C ALA A 307 -7.64 4.24 -4.10
N SER A 308 -6.34 4.56 -3.95
CA SER A 308 -5.91 5.90 -3.54
C SER A 308 -5.99 6.91 -4.68
N ALA A 309 -5.76 6.50 -5.94
CA ALA A 309 -5.95 7.36 -7.11
C ALA A 309 -7.41 7.82 -7.23
N PHE A 310 -8.35 6.90 -7.00
CA PHE A 310 -9.78 7.20 -6.97
C PHE A 310 -10.15 8.15 -5.82
N PHE A 311 -9.61 7.91 -4.61
CA PHE A 311 -9.83 8.83 -3.49
C PHE A 311 -9.38 10.25 -3.83
N VAL A 312 -8.16 10.42 -4.36
CA VAL A 312 -7.64 11.73 -4.79
C VAL A 312 -8.52 12.33 -5.88
N ALA A 313 -8.94 11.54 -6.86
CA ALA A 313 -9.85 11.98 -7.92
C ALA A 313 -11.18 12.52 -7.34
N MET A 314 -11.76 11.84 -6.35
CA MET A 314 -12.99 12.30 -5.68
C MET A 314 -12.76 13.62 -4.93
N VAL A 315 -11.62 13.79 -4.26
CA VAL A 315 -11.26 15.08 -3.64
C VAL A 315 -11.20 16.18 -4.69
N LEU A 316 -10.54 15.95 -5.83
CA LEU A 316 -10.42 16.92 -6.93
C LEU A 316 -11.77 17.26 -7.54
N LEU A 317 -12.66 16.29 -7.75
CA LEU A 317 -14.02 16.53 -8.26
C LEU A 317 -14.83 17.42 -7.32
N GLY A 318 -14.65 17.28 -6.00
CA GLY A 318 -15.26 18.21 -5.02
C GLY A 318 -14.76 19.65 -5.12
N LEU A 319 -13.57 19.86 -5.70
CA LEU A 319 -12.97 21.19 -5.91
C LEU A 319 -13.31 21.81 -7.28
N VAL A 320 -13.94 21.06 -8.16
CA VAL A 320 -14.35 21.55 -9.50
C VAL A 320 -15.48 22.56 -9.36
N ASP A 321 -15.40 23.62 -10.15
CA ASP A 321 -16.42 24.69 -10.21
C ASP A 321 -16.99 24.81 -11.63
N ILE A 322 -17.81 23.83 -12.03
CA ILE A 322 -18.49 23.86 -13.33
C ILE A 322 -19.96 24.19 -13.12
N LYS A 323 -20.44 25.15 -13.89
CA LYS A 323 -21.86 25.45 -13.95
C LYS A 323 -22.55 24.47 -14.90
N ILE A 324 -23.16 23.42 -14.33
CA ILE A 324 -23.97 22.43 -15.06
C ILE A 324 -25.45 22.57 -14.71
N ARG A 325 -26.34 22.25 -15.67
CA ARG A 325 -27.79 22.29 -15.46
C ARG A 325 -28.22 21.23 -14.47
N SER A 326 -29.34 21.46 -13.77
CA SER A 326 -29.81 20.53 -12.73
C SER A 326 -30.03 19.11 -13.25
N TRP A 327 -30.58 18.94 -14.47
CA TRP A 327 -30.77 17.63 -15.05
C TRP A 327 -29.44 16.89 -15.35
N GLN A 328 -28.36 17.63 -15.70
CA GLN A 328 -27.03 17.04 -15.91
C GLN A 328 -26.45 16.53 -14.58
N LYS A 329 -26.66 17.25 -13.47
CA LYS A 329 -26.25 16.76 -12.12
C LYS A 329 -26.97 15.46 -11.78
N VAL A 330 -28.28 15.40 -12.03
CA VAL A 330 -29.06 14.17 -11.81
C VAL A 330 -28.58 13.02 -12.69
N LEU A 331 -28.32 13.29 -13.97
CA LEU A 331 -27.78 12.28 -14.90
C LEU A 331 -26.42 11.74 -14.42
N ILE A 332 -25.49 12.61 -14.02
CA ILE A 332 -24.17 12.20 -13.49
C ILE A 332 -24.35 11.34 -12.23
N LEU A 333 -25.27 11.72 -11.34
CA LEU A 333 -25.57 10.96 -10.13
C LEU A 333 -26.13 9.55 -10.47
N ILE A 334 -27.04 9.47 -11.44
CA ILE A 334 -27.58 8.20 -11.92
C ILE A 334 -26.47 7.33 -12.52
N VAL A 335 -25.56 7.91 -13.32
CA VAL A 335 -24.42 7.18 -13.88
C VAL A 335 -23.51 6.63 -12.79
N PHE A 336 -23.20 7.40 -11.74
CA PHE A 336 -22.39 6.92 -10.62
C PHE A 336 -23.07 5.76 -9.88
N VAL A 337 -24.39 5.88 -9.62
CA VAL A 337 -25.16 4.81 -8.97
C VAL A 337 -25.21 3.56 -9.86
N ALA A 338 -25.47 3.73 -11.14
CA ALA A 338 -25.53 2.62 -12.10
C ALA A 338 -24.19 1.88 -12.18
N LEU A 339 -23.06 2.61 -12.30
CA LEU A 339 -21.73 2.00 -12.37
C LEU A 339 -21.36 1.30 -11.04
N GLY A 340 -21.73 1.88 -9.90
CA GLY A 340 -21.55 1.21 -8.60
C GLY A 340 -22.41 -0.06 -8.45
N ALA A 341 -23.59 -0.07 -9.05
CA ALA A 341 -24.48 -1.25 -9.08
C ALA A 341 -24.01 -2.32 -10.08
N LEU A 342 -23.30 -1.93 -11.14
CA LEU A 342 -22.70 -2.84 -12.14
C LEU A 342 -21.38 -3.45 -11.66
N ALA A 343 -20.83 -3.02 -10.53
CA ALA A 343 -19.65 -3.64 -9.96
C ALA A 343 -19.89 -5.14 -9.71
N GLU A 344 -18.88 -5.97 -9.88
CA GLU A 344 -18.98 -7.43 -9.68
C GLU A 344 -19.46 -7.78 -8.26
N CYS A 345 -19.04 -6.98 -7.26
CA CYS A 345 -19.46 -7.07 -5.87
C CYS A 345 -19.91 -5.70 -5.36
N PRO A 346 -21.12 -5.20 -5.73
CA PRO A 346 -21.58 -3.87 -5.34
C PRO A 346 -21.44 -3.61 -3.84
N THR A 347 -20.87 -2.47 -3.46
CA THR A 347 -20.61 -2.15 -2.04
C THR A 347 -21.85 -2.25 -1.16
N PRO A 348 -23.07 -1.78 -1.56
CA PRO A 348 -24.26 -1.91 -0.75
C PRO A 348 -24.69 -3.36 -0.49
N LEU A 349 -24.27 -4.31 -1.35
CA LEU A 349 -24.52 -5.73 -1.14
C LEU A 349 -23.37 -6.32 -0.31
N LEU A 350 -23.48 -6.23 0.99
CA LEU A 350 -22.40 -6.55 1.95
C LEU A 350 -21.99 -8.03 1.95
N ALA A 351 -22.93 -8.92 1.66
CA ALA A 351 -22.71 -10.36 1.61
C ALA A 351 -22.80 -10.85 0.15
N VAL A 352 -21.71 -10.78 -0.58
CA VAL A 352 -21.63 -11.40 -1.91
C VAL A 352 -20.88 -12.71 -1.79
N ASN A 353 -21.62 -13.81 -1.66
CA ASN A 353 -21.12 -15.18 -1.63
C ASN A 353 -20.91 -15.74 -3.05
N LYS A 354 -20.45 -14.93 -4.00
CA LYS A 354 -20.06 -15.46 -5.30
C LYS A 354 -18.69 -16.13 -5.17
N PRO A 355 -18.53 -17.38 -5.63
CA PRO A 355 -17.22 -17.99 -5.74
C PRO A 355 -16.28 -17.06 -6.49
N LEU A 356 -14.98 -17.14 -6.17
CA LEU A 356 -13.96 -16.49 -6.98
C LEU A 356 -14.17 -16.93 -8.43
N GLY A 357 -14.57 -16.00 -9.31
CA GLY A 357 -14.56 -16.23 -10.74
C GLY A 357 -13.15 -16.53 -11.21
N ASN A 358 -12.99 -17.10 -12.40
CA ASN A 358 -11.68 -17.32 -12.99
C ASN A 358 -10.85 -16.04 -12.91
N THR A 359 -9.65 -16.17 -12.37
CA THR A 359 -8.69 -15.07 -12.33
C THR A 359 -8.31 -14.72 -13.77
N VAL A 360 -8.66 -13.53 -14.20
CA VAL A 360 -8.22 -13.07 -15.52
C VAL A 360 -6.75 -12.68 -15.38
N TYR A 361 -5.86 -13.42 -16.05
CA TYR A 361 -4.41 -13.19 -16.02
C TYR A 361 -3.82 -13.09 -14.60
N ASN A 362 -4.28 -13.93 -13.66
CA ASN A 362 -3.81 -13.99 -12.28
C ASN A 362 -4.05 -12.72 -11.43
N ILE A 363 -4.95 -11.81 -11.83
CA ILE A 363 -5.42 -10.72 -10.98
C ILE A 363 -6.57 -11.24 -10.11
N MET A 364 -6.40 -11.10 -8.79
CA MET A 364 -7.31 -11.66 -7.80
C MET A 364 -8.10 -10.58 -7.06
N ASP A 365 -9.36 -10.85 -6.77
CA ASP A 365 -10.08 -10.15 -5.71
C ASP A 365 -9.64 -10.74 -4.35
N GLU A 366 -8.58 -10.16 -3.79
CA GLU A 366 -7.96 -10.61 -2.55
C GLU A 366 -8.95 -10.61 -1.38
N ARG A 367 -9.86 -9.62 -1.34
CA ARG A 367 -10.88 -9.60 -0.29
C ARG A 367 -11.78 -10.82 -0.36
N ARG A 368 -12.25 -11.20 -1.54
CA ARG A 368 -13.11 -12.40 -1.71
C ARG A 368 -12.38 -13.69 -1.36
N PHE A 369 -11.07 -13.72 -1.59
CA PHE A 369 -10.23 -14.86 -1.22
C PHE A 369 -10.07 -14.98 0.30
N PHE A 370 -9.71 -13.87 0.98
CA PHE A 370 -9.38 -13.91 2.41
C PHE A 370 -10.57 -13.65 3.34
N MET A 371 -11.69 -13.09 2.86
CA MET A 371 -12.79 -12.64 3.72
C MET A 371 -13.38 -13.76 4.60
N ALA A 372 -13.39 -15.00 4.14
CA ALA A 372 -13.93 -16.12 4.91
C ALA A 372 -13.17 -16.32 6.24
N GLY A 373 -11.84 -16.11 6.24
CA GLY A 373 -10.99 -16.26 7.42
C GLY A 373 -10.70 -14.96 8.16
N THR A 374 -10.76 -13.80 7.47
CA THR A 374 -10.22 -12.55 8.01
C THR A 374 -11.22 -11.40 8.13
N SER A 375 -12.50 -11.56 7.71
CA SER A 375 -13.51 -10.52 7.87
C SER A 375 -13.93 -10.32 9.32
N LEU A 376 -14.14 -9.05 9.70
CA LEU A 376 -14.64 -8.68 11.03
C LEU A 376 -16.03 -9.26 11.29
N PHE A 377 -16.93 -9.18 10.29
CA PHE A 377 -18.26 -9.78 10.33
C PHE A 377 -18.30 -10.98 9.39
N ARG A 378 -18.20 -12.17 9.97
CA ARG A 378 -18.18 -13.45 9.24
C ARG A 378 -19.61 -13.92 8.95
N ASP A 379 -19.85 -14.34 7.71
CA ASP A 379 -21.04 -15.12 7.40
C ASP A 379 -20.79 -16.58 7.80
N LYS A 380 -21.50 -17.08 8.80
CA LYS A 380 -21.42 -18.47 9.29
C LYS A 380 -21.76 -19.52 8.22
N LYS A 381 -22.34 -19.12 7.08
CA LYS A 381 -22.69 -20.01 5.97
C LYS A 381 -21.54 -20.28 5.01
N ILE A 382 -20.46 -19.50 5.05
CA ILE A 382 -19.25 -19.75 4.26
C ILE A 382 -18.33 -20.65 5.08
N GLN A 383 -18.74 -21.87 5.33
CA GLN A 383 -17.88 -22.96 5.72
C GLN A 383 -17.22 -23.53 4.47
N THR A 384 -16.19 -22.88 3.99
CA THR A 384 -15.15 -23.52 3.21
C THR A 384 -14.10 -24.06 4.18
N ASP A 385 -13.21 -24.97 3.75
CA ASP A 385 -12.22 -25.75 4.53
C ASP A 385 -11.29 -24.95 5.47
N LEU A 386 -11.64 -23.74 5.82
CA LEU A 386 -11.01 -22.83 6.75
C LEU A 386 -11.59 -23.08 8.14
N GLN A 387 -11.15 -24.15 8.80
CA GLN A 387 -11.47 -24.38 10.21
C GLN A 387 -10.81 -23.29 11.05
N LEU A 388 -11.64 -22.59 11.81
CA LEU A 388 -11.26 -21.58 12.76
C LEU A 388 -11.04 -22.26 14.11
N ASP A 389 -9.78 -22.50 14.43
CA ASP A 389 -9.42 -22.88 15.79
C ASP A 389 -9.42 -21.65 16.71
N GLY A 390 -9.90 -21.83 17.90
CA GLY A 390 -9.90 -21.03 19.13
C GLY A 390 -9.54 -19.54 19.12
N ASP A 391 -8.62 -19.11 18.29
CA ASP A 391 -8.32 -17.72 17.99
C ASP A 391 -9.25 -17.22 16.88
N LYS A 392 -10.18 -16.35 17.24
CA LYS A 392 -11.24 -15.80 16.38
C LYS A 392 -10.77 -15.19 15.04
N TRP A 393 -9.48 -15.02 14.84
CA TRP A 393 -8.89 -14.20 13.79
C TRP A 393 -7.74 -14.90 13.03
N SER A 394 -7.53 -16.19 13.22
CA SER A 394 -6.55 -16.95 12.44
C SER A 394 -7.16 -17.45 11.13
N PHE A 395 -6.37 -17.40 10.06
CA PHE A 395 -6.70 -18.05 8.81
C PHE A 395 -6.48 -19.56 8.97
N GLY A 396 -7.53 -20.39 8.85
CA GLY A 396 -7.52 -21.80 9.24
C GLY A 396 -6.45 -22.69 8.60
N GLY A 397 -5.90 -22.30 7.43
CA GLY A 397 -4.77 -22.99 6.80
C GLY A 397 -3.45 -22.92 7.59
N TYR A 398 -3.38 -22.14 8.69
CA TYR A 398 -2.18 -21.93 9.50
C TYR A 398 -2.30 -22.45 10.93
N THR A 399 -3.38 -23.13 11.29
CA THR A 399 -3.59 -23.72 12.63
C THR A 399 -2.47 -24.67 13.02
N TRP A 400 -1.97 -25.46 12.07
CA TRP A 400 -0.87 -26.39 12.30
C TRP A 400 0.41 -25.69 12.82
N ILE A 401 0.78 -24.53 12.27
CA ILE A 401 1.99 -23.83 12.72
C ILE A 401 1.79 -23.18 14.09
N ILE A 402 0.55 -22.74 14.40
CA ILE A 402 0.20 -22.24 15.74
C ILE A 402 0.35 -23.37 16.77
N GLU A 403 -0.09 -24.58 16.44
CA GLU A 403 0.06 -25.75 17.31
C GLU A 403 1.52 -26.14 17.51
N GLU A 404 2.32 -26.18 16.42
CA GLU A 404 3.76 -26.47 16.52
C GLU A 404 4.49 -25.40 17.35
N ARG A 405 4.09 -24.14 17.24
CA ARG A 405 4.62 -23.06 18.08
C ARG A 405 4.27 -23.27 19.55
N LYS A 406 3.02 -23.65 19.86
CA LYS A 406 2.58 -23.96 21.24
C LYS A 406 3.36 -25.13 21.87
N LYS A 407 3.73 -26.11 21.06
CA LYS A 407 4.56 -27.27 21.49
C LYS A 407 6.05 -26.92 21.62
N GLY A 408 6.49 -25.77 21.10
CA GLY A 408 7.91 -25.39 21.05
C GLY A 408 8.71 -26.03 19.92
N GLU A 409 8.05 -26.76 19.01
CA GLU A 409 8.69 -27.54 17.93
C GLU A 409 9.21 -26.67 16.77
N VAL A 410 8.67 -25.44 16.60
CA VAL A 410 9.04 -24.53 15.49
C VAL A 410 10.54 -24.24 15.45
N ARG A 411 11.20 -24.13 16.61
CA ARG A 411 12.62 -23.82 16.71
C ARG A 411 13.52 -24.86 16.05
N GLY A 412 13.10 -26.11 16.08
CA GLY A 412 13.81 -27.25 15.46
C GLY A 412 13.47 -27.51 13.99
N MET A 413 12.49 -26.78 13.45
CA MET A 413 12.06 -26.97 12.08
C MET A 413 13.11 -26.52 11.07
N SER A 414 13.24 -27.28 10.00
CA SER A 414 13.99 -26.85 8.81
C SER A 414 13.34 -25.63 8.17
N PRO A 415 14.10 -24.70 7.55
CA PRO A 415 13.53 -23.56 6.86
C PRO A 415 12.45 -23.95 5.85
N LEU A 416 11.33 -23.26 5.86
CA LEU A 416 10.20 -23.53 4.98
C LEU A 416 10.26 -22.67 3.72
N GLU A 417 10.21 -23.30 2.56
CA GLU A 417 10.10 -22.59 1.27
C GLU A 417 8.62 -22.26 1.01
N ARG A 418 8.29 -20.97 0.90
CA ARG A 418 6.90 -20.50 0.74
C ARG A 418 6.80 -19.25 -0.11
N VAL A 419 5.62 -19.05 -0.71
CA VAL A 419 5.22 -17.86 -1.44
C VAL A 419 4.39 -16.92 -0.56
N SER A 420 3.32 -17.47 0.06
CA SER A 420 2.48 -16.71 1.00
C SER A 420 3.13 -16.78 2.38
N THR A 421 3.80 -15.72 2.76
CA THR A 421 4.68 -15.71 3.93
C THR A 421 4.15 -14.88 5.09
N GLY A 422 3.12 -14.05 4.87
CA GLY A 422 2.61 -13.12 5.86
C GLY A 422 1.97 -13.80 7.07
N PHE A 423 0.85 -14.48 6.90
CA PHE A 423 0.17 -15.19 7.99
C PHE A 423 1.07 -16.27 8.59
N LEU A 424 1.69 -17.09 7.73
CA LEU A 424 2.58 -18.16 8.19
C LEU A 424 3.70 -17.61 9.07
N GLY A 425 4.34 -16.53 8.64
CA GLY A 425 5.44 -15.91 9.36
C GLY A 425 5.01 -15.32 10.70
N TYR A 426 3.89 -14.60 10.73
CA TYR A 426 3.37 -13.99 11.94
C TYR A 426 2.96 -15.04 12.99
N TYR A 427 2.15 -16.01 12.60
CA TYR A 427 1.66 -17.06 13.51
C TYR A 427 2.75 -18.04 13.92
N GLY A 428 3.71 -18.36 13.03
CA GLY A 428 4.87 -19.19 13.35
C GLY A 428 5.86 -18.54 14.32
N GLY A 429 5.86 -17.21 14.39
CA GLY A 429 6.66 -16.44 15.35
C GLY A 429 8.15 -16.34 14.99
N PRO A 430 8.97 -15.82 15.93
CA PRO A 430 10.35 -15.42 15.66
C PRO A 430 11.29 -16.59 15.32
N ASP A 431 11.00 -17.79 15.85
CA ASP A 431 11.85 -18.98 15.64
C ASP A 431 11.63 -19.65 14.27
N LEU A 432 10.50 -19.37 13.58
CA LEU A 432 10.23 -19.91 12.26
C LEU A 432 11.12 -19.27 11.21
N LYS A 433 11.93 -20.07 10.52
CA LYS A 433 12.75 -19.65 9.38
C LYS A 433 11.98 -19.89 8.08
N ILE A 434 11.84 -18.87 7.25
CA ILE A 434 11.13 -18.97 5.97
C ILE A 434 12.04 -18.47 4.85
N ILE A 435 12.13 -19.25 3.78
CA ILE A 435 12.71 -18.88 2.49
C ILE A 435 11.54 -18.44 1.60
N ASP A 436 11.52 -17.17 1.26
CA ASP A 436 10.50 -16.59 0.41
C ASP A 436 10.88 -16.77 -1.06
N THR A 437 10.23 -17.70 -1.75
CA THR A 437 10.57 -18.08 -3.12
C THR A 437 10.23 -17.02 -4.18
N VAL A 438 9.54 -15.93 -3.79
CA VAL A 438 9.34 -14.74 -4.64
C VAL A 438 10.26 -13.58 -4.23
N GLY A 439 11.05 -13.76 -3.16
CA GLY A 439 12.10 -12.85 -2.76
C GLY A 439 11.65 -11.56 -2.08
N LEU A 440 10.39 -11.42 -1.64
CA LEU A 440 9.94 -10.18 -0.99
C LEU A 440 10.64 -9.97 0.36
N SER A 441 10.93 -11.08 1.08
CA SER A 441 11.53 -11.06 2.41
C SER A 441 12.86 -11.82 2.52
N ASP A 442 13.31 -12.48 1.46
CA ASP A 442 14.59 -13.19 1.40
C ASP A 442 15.63 -12.39 0.59
N PRO A 443 16.80 -12.06 1.15
CA PRO A 443 17.76 -11.18 0.50
C PRO A 443 18.53 -11.84 -0.66
N LEU A 444 18.77 -13.15 -0.63
CA LEU A 444 19.42 -13.87 -1.72
C LEU A 444 18.43 -14.08 -2.87
N ILE A 445 17.27 -14.67 -2.57
CA ILE A 445 16.26 -14.98 -3.57
C ILE A 445 15.83 -13.72 -4.34
N ALA A 446 15.73 -12.56 -3.67
CA ALA A 446 15.40 -11.29 -4.32
C ALA A 446 16.36 -10.87 -5.46
N ARG A 447 17.59 -11.38 -5.45
CA ARG A 447 18.67 -10.97 -6.37
C ARG A 447 18.97 -12.01 -7.45
N LEU A 448 18.38 -13.18 -7.36
CA LEU A 448 18.48 -14.20 -8.38
C LEU A 448 17.53 -13.91 -9.55
N PRO A 449 17.84 -14.37 -10.78
CA PRO A 449 16.96 -14.26 -11.93
C PRO A 449 15.58 -14.87 -11.67
N ALA A 450 14.53 -14.22 -12.15
CA ALA A 450 13.18 -14.77 -12.05
C ALA A 450 12.95 -15.85 -13.12
N LEU A 451 12.18 -16.88 -12.77
CA LEU A 451 11.73 -17.88 -13.73
C LEU A 451 10.84 -17.23 -14.79
N GLN A 452 11.19 -17.45 -16.06
CA GLN A 452 10.44 -16.91 -17.21
C GLN A 452 9.18 -17.75 -17.43
N ASN A 453 8.13 -17.45 -16.66
CA ASN A 453 6.83 -18.11 -16.78
C ASN A 453 5.85 -17.16 -17.49
N PRO A 454 5.14 -17.59 -18.55
CA PRO A 454 4.11 -16.80 -19.23
C PRO A 454 2.99 -16.31 -18.29
N ASP A 455 2.73 -17.08 -17.24
CA ASP A 455 1.69 -16.79 -16.24
C ASP A 455 2.18 -15.96 -15.05
N TRP A 456 3.33 -15.29 -15.19
CA TRP A 456 3.84 -14.41 -14.14
C TRP A 456 2.83 -13.32 -13.75
N ARG A 457 2.87 -12.87 -12.52
CA ARG A 457 2.05 -11.74 -12.06
C ARG A 457 2.90 -10.68 -11.39
N PRO A 458 2.57 -9.38 -11.54
CA PRO A 458 3.30 -8.32 -10.88
C PRO A 458 3.41 -8.56 -9.37
N GLY A 459 4.64 -8.47 -8.83
CA GLY A 459 4.89 -8.68 -7.40
C GLY A 459 5.14 -10.12 -6.97
N HIS A 460 4.87 -11.13 -7.81
CA HIS A 460 5.10 -12.55 -7.50
C HIS A 460 5.91 -13.21 -8.62
N LEU A 461 7.19 -12.95 -8.62
CA LEU A 461 8.16 -13.45 -9.59
C LEU A 461 8.91 -14.62 -8.95
N TRP A 462 8.55 -15.83 -9.35
CA TRP A 462 9.11 -17.06 -8.81
C TRP A 462 10.60 -17.20 -9.12
N ARG A 463 11.33 -17.78 -8.19
CA ARG A 463 12.75 -18.11 -8.32
C ARG A 463 13.03 -19.48 -7.76
N ASP A 464 14.01 -20.17 -8.34
CA ASP A 464 14.52 -21.41 -7.79
C ASP A 464 15.35 -21.13 -6.52
N VAL A 465 15.17 -21.98 -5.52
CA VAL A 465 15.99 -21.97 -4.32
C VAL A 465 17.27 -22.74 -4.63
N PRO A 466 18.46 -22.12 -4.54
CA PRO A 466 19.71 -22.80 -4.85
C PRO A 466 19.95 -24.02 -3.94
N VAL A 467 20.45 -25.11 -4.52
CA VAL A 467 20.78 -26.34 -3.77
C VAL A 467 21.86 -26.02 -2.74
N GLY A 468 21.62 -26.41 -1.47
CA GLY A 468 22.49 -26.09 -0.34
C GLY A 468 22.14 -24.77 0.38
N TYR A 469 21.27 -23.91 -0.18
CA TYR A 469 20.92 -22.66 0.48
C TYR A 469 20.18 -22.88 1.80
N LYS A 470 19.24 -23.80 1.83
CA LYS A 470 18.46 -24.17 3.01
C LYS A 470 19.34 -24.64 4.17
N GLU A 471 20.30 -25.51 3.87
CA GLU A 471 21.29 -26.02 4.80
C GLU A 471 22.17 -24.87 5.33
N SER A 472 22.60 -23.96 4.46
CA SER A 472 23.44 -22.82 4.82
C SER A 472 22.77 -21.82 5.79
N ILE A 473 21.42 -21.81 5.87
CA ILE A 473 20.70 -21.00 6.86
C ILE A 473 20.84 -21.59 8.27
N ILE A 474 20.93 -22.92 8.37
CA ILE A 474 21.01 -23.66 9.64
C ILE A 474 22.46 -23.80 10.07
N ASP A 475 23.31 -24.24 9.17
CA ASP A 475 24.72 -24.53 9.39
C ASP A 475 25.59 -23.47 8.68
N PRO A 476 26.37 -22.66 9.42
CA PRO A 476 27.27 -21.69 8.81
C PRO A 476 28.34 -22.28 7.89
N ASP A 477 28.71 -23.55 8.08
CA ASP A 477 29.73 -24.26 7.30
C ASP A 477 29.15 -24.97 6.06
N ALA A 478 27.83 -25.03 5.93
CA ALA A 478 27.19 -25.53 4.71
C ALA A 478 27.30 -24.53 3.56
N HIS A 479 27.55 -25.06 2.35
CA HIS A 479 27.75 -24.28 1.14
C HIS A 479 26.62 -24.47 0.14
N ILE A 480 26.37 -23.45 -0.66
CA ILE A 480 25.55 -23.53 -1.86
C ILE A 480 26.36 -24.24 -2.93
N VAL A 481 25.74 -25.17 -3.68
CA VAL A 481 26.43 -25.98 -4.69
C VAL A 481 27.01 -25.12 -5.83
N ASP A 482 26.28 -24.09 -6.26
CA ASP A 482 26.84 -23.12 -7.21
C ASP A 482 27.84 -22.20 -6.50
N ALA A 483 29.11 -22.28 -6.89
CA ALA A 483 30.19 -21.55 -6.25
C ALA A 483 30.08 -20.02 -6.38
N ARG A 484 29.49 -19.50 -7.49
CA ARG A 484 29.27 -18.07 -7.69
C ARG A 484 28.18 -17.57 -6.73
N ILE A 485 27.05 -18.29 -6.65
CA ILE A 485 25.95 -17.97 -5.73
C ILE A 485 26.42 -18.11 -4.27
N ASP A 486 27.27 -19.10 -3.96
CA ASP A 486 27.83 -19.27 -2.62
C ASP A 486 28.72 -18.09 -2.23
N GLU A 487 29.58 -17.62 -3.14
CA GLU A 487 30.42 -16.44 -2.93
C GLU A 487 29.55 -15.20 -2.72
N PHE A 488 28.56 -14.96 -3.57
CA PHE A 488 27.60 -13.86 -3.41
C PHE A 488 26.90 -13.91 -2.06
N ASN A 489 26.38 -15.06 -1.67
CA ASN A 489 25.68 -15.27 -0.41
C ASN A 489 26.59 -15.04 0.81
N ARG A 490 27.87 -15.43 0.76
CA ARG A 490 28.82 -15.17 1.84
C ARG A 490 28.99 -13.66 2.08
N HIS A 491 29.15 -12.86 1.03
CA HIS A 491 29.23 -11.40 1.14
C HIS A 491 27.90 -10.79 1.63
N LEU A 492 26.77 -11.26 1.10
CA LEU A 492 25.43 -10.82 1.50
C LEU A 492 25.15 -11.13 2.99
N ARG A 493 25.60 -12.28 3.48
CA ARG A 493 25.49 -12.64 4.92
C ARG A 493 26.32 -11.70 5.80
N VAL A 494 27.50 -11.27 5.39
CA VAL A 494 28.27 -10.24 6.11
C VAL A 494 27.46 -8.96 6.20
N LEU A 495 26.84 -8.53 5.12
CA LEU A 495 26.02 -7.31 5.09
C LEU A 495 24.79 -7.42 6.00
N THR A 496 24.07 -8.55 5.94
CA THR A 496 22.78 -8.73 6.62
C THR A 496 22.91 -9.22 8.08
N ARG A 497 24.00 -9.91 8.44
CA ARG A 497 24.14 -10.58 9.74
C ARG A 497 25.27 -10.06 10.62
N ALA A 498 26.35 -9.51 10.06
CA ALA A 498 27.49 -9.02 10.85
C ALA A 498 27.12 -7.85 11.78
N PRO A 499 27.88 -7.58 12.87
CA PRO A 499 27.65 -6.44 13.73
C PRO A 499 27.60 -5.12 12.97
N LEU A 500 26.68 -4.22 13.36
CA LEU A 500 26.36 -3.00 12.61
C LEU A 500 27.56 -2.12 12.30
N PHE A 501 28.50 -1.98 13.24
CA PHE A 501 29.66 -1.10 13.13
C PHE A 501 30.95 -1.82 12.69
N SER A 502 30.86 -3.09 12.24
CA SER A 502 32.05 -3.80 11.78
C SER A 502 32.57 -3.21 10.46
N LYS A 503 33.92 -3.00 10.35
CA LYS A 503 34.55 -2.45 9.12
C LYS A 503 34.24 -3.29 7.90
N GLY A 504 34.24 -4.62 8.03
CA GLY A 504 33.89 -5.53 6.93
C GLY A 504 32.49 -5.26 6.39
N ARG A 505 31.50 -5.13 7.28
CA ARG A 505 30.12 -4.82 6.87
C ARG A 505 29.98 -3.47 6.17
N LEU A 506 30.62 -2.42 6.69
CA LEU A 506 30.54 -1.09 6.06
C LEU A 506 31.15 -1.11 4.65
N LEU A 507 32.19 -1.89 4.43
CA LEU A 507 32.77 -2.08 3.10
C LEU A 507 31.80 -2.82 2.18
N GLU A 508 31.13 -3.86 2.67
CA GLU A 508 30.14 -4.61 1.89
C GLU A 508 28.91 -3.74 1.52
N ILE A 509 28.47 -2.82 2.39
CA ILE A 509 27.43 -1.85 2.02
C ILE A 509 27.84 -1.06 0.77
N ILE A 510 29.06 -0.55 0.72
CA ILE A 510 29.57 0.20 -0.43
C ILE A 510 29.63 -0.69 -1.67
N ARG A 511 30.21 -1.89 -1.56
CA ARG A 511 30.38 -2.82 -2.69
C ARG A 511 29.07 -3.24 -3.32
N PHE A 512 28.08 -3.65 -2.50
CA PHE A 512 26.77 -4.05 -2.99
C PHE A 512 26.01 -2.91 -3.67
N ASN A 513 26.06 -1.70 -3.10
CA ASN A 513 25.35 -0.55 -3.68
C ASN A 513 26.06 0.04 -4.92
N LEU A 514 27.30 -0.36 -5.19
CA LEU A 514 28.03 -0.06 -6.43
C LEU A 514 28.00 -1.19 -7.46
N GLY A 515 27.23 -2.28 -7.20
CA GLY A 515 27.10 -3.40 -8.13
C GLY A 515 28.35 -4.30 -8.24
N TYR A 516 29.27 -4.24 -7.26
CA TYR A 516 30.55 -4.97 -7.32
C TYR A 516 30.39 -6.48 -7.46
N TYR A 517 29.26 -7.04 -7.02
CA TYR A 517 28.98 -8.48 -7.02
C TYR A 517 27.92 -8.91 -8.04
N ASP A 518 27.40 -8.00 -8.86
CA ASP A 518 26.29 -8.31 -9.79
C ASP A 518 26.66 -9.42 -10.77
N TYR A 519 27.94 -9.48 -11.21
CA TYR A 519 28.45 -10.52 -12.10
C TYR A 519 28.35 -11.96 -11.54
N LEU A 520 28.19 -12.12 -10.23
CA LEU A 520 28.05 -13.44 -9.61
C LEU A 520 26.64 -14.03 -9.76
N VAL A 521 25.65 -13.19 -10.01
CA VAL A 521 24.23 -13.56 -10.11
C VAL A 521 23.61 -13.20 -11.47
N GLU A 522 24.33 -12.47 -12.32
CA GLU A 522 23.96 -12.26 -13.71
C GLU A 522 24.27 -13.51 -14.56
N GLU A 523 23.35 -13.85 -15.50
CA GLU A 523 23.52 -14.96 -16.44
C GLU A 523 24.61 -14.66 -17.51
#